data_44da8692f8f35ab407f9cebacbe2024f
#
_entry.id   44da8692f8f35ab407f9cebacbe2024f
#
_cell.length_a   1.000
_cell.length_b   1.000
_cell.length_c   1.000
_cell.angle_alpha   90.00
_cell.angle_beta   90.00
_cell.angle_gamma   90.00
#
_symmetry.space_group_name_H-M   'P 1'
#
loop_
_entity.id
_entity.type
_entity.pdbx_description
1 polymer ?
#
loop_
_entity_poly.entity_id
_entity_poly.type
_entity_poly.pdbx_seq_one_letter_code
_entity_poly.pdbx_strand_id
1 'polypeptide(L)'
;MAIQIGDKAPEVLGLDQNGKEIKLSDFKGKKLALYFYPKDNTSGCTAEACSLRDGYKELQAAGYEVVGVSKDSAKSHQGFIAKQELPFSLIADTDTTLQQQFGVWAEKKLYGRSYMGTLRTTFIIDEDGIVTNIIGPKEV
;
A
#
# COMPACT_ATOMS: atom_id res chain seq x y z
N MET A 1 16.51 5.95 5.91
CA MET A 1 16.74 4.51 5.86
C MET A 1 15.42 3.78 5.63
N ALA A 2 15.46 2.69 4.87
CA ALA A 2 14.25 1.92 4.60
C ALA A 2 13.76 1.20 5.85
N ILE A 3 12.44 1.10 5.97
CA ILE A 3 11.82 0.35 7.07
C ILE A 3 12.06 -1.14 6.87
N GLN A 4 12.40 -1.82 7.95
CA GLN A 4 12.72 -3.26 7.95
C GLN A 4 11.86 -4.00 8.98
N ILE A 5 11.89 -5.32 8.91
CA ILE A 5 11.22 -6.17 9.90
C ILE A 5 11.75 -5.81 11.29
N GLY A 6 10.86 -5.59 12.23
CA GLY A 6 11.20 -5.17 13.59
C GLY A 6 11.09 -3.67 13.82
N ASP A 7 11.02 -2.89 12.75
CA ASP A 7 10.89 -1.43 12.88
C ASP A 7 9.44 -1.04 13.11
N LYS A 8 9.24 0.08 13.81
CA LYS A 8 7.91 0.65 13.97
C LYS A 8 7.56 1.46 12.72
N ALA A 9 6.34 1.29 12.22
CA ALA A 9 5.84 2.06 11.09
C ALA A 9 5.59 3.52 11.51
N PRO A 10 5.61 4.47 10.53
CA PRO A 10 5.31 5.87 10.84
C PRO A 10 3.88 6.03 11.34
N GLU A 11 3.65 6.98 12.26
CA GLU A 11 2.30 7.26 12.76
C GLU A 11 1.39 7.82 11.67
N VAL A 12 1.89 8.77 10.88
CA VAL A 12 1.12 9.34 9.76
C VAL A 12 1.49 8.59 8.49
N LEU A 13 0.50 7.94 7.86
CA LEU A 13 0.72 7.17 6.64
C LEU A 13 0.46 7.99 5.38
N GLY A 14 -0.44 8.95 5.43
CA GLY A 14 -0.72 9.82 4.29
C GLY A 14 -2.20 10.15 4.17
N LEU A 15 -2.59 10.73 3.02
CA LEU A 15 -3.98 11.10 2.75
C LEU A 15 -4.64 10.03 1.88
N ASP A 16 -5.87 9.67 2.22
CA ASP A 16 -6.63 8.70 1.44
C ASP A 16 -7.28 9.35 0.21
N GLN A 17 -8.13 8.59 -0.49
CA GLN A 17 -8.81 9.04 -1.70
C GLN A 17 -9.77 10.22 -1.46
N ASN A 18 -10.10 10.49 -0.22
CA ASN A 18 -11.00 11.59 0.17
C ASN A 18 -10.24 12.75 0.82
N GLY A 19 -8.91 12.71 0.83
CA GLY A 19 -8.09 13.72 1.47
C GLY A 19 -8.03 13.61 2.99
N LYS A 20 -8.53 12.50 3.55
CA LYS A 20 -8.50 12.25 4.98
C LYS A 20 -7.16 11.64 5.38
N GLU A 21 -6.56 12.13 6.46
CA GLU A 21 -5.31 11.59 6.97
C GLU A 21 -5.52 10.19 7.54
N ILE A 22 -4.70 9.23 7.08
CA ILE A 22 -4.68 7.88 7.63
C ILE A 22 -3.50 7.77 8.58
N LYS A 23 -3.76 7.32 9.79
CA LYS A 23 -2.75 7.18 10.84
C LYS A 23 -2.64 5.71 11.25
N LEU A 24 -1.45 5.34 11.71
CA LEU A 24 -1.21 4.00 12.23
C LEU A 24 -2.15 3.68 13.40
N SER A 25 -2.44 4.67 14.26
CA SER A 25 -3.34 4.52 15.40
C SER A 25 -4.78 4.19 14.99
N ASP A 26 -5.17 4.48 13.73
CA ASP A 26 -6.50 4.10 13.22
C ASP A 26 -6.67 2.59 13.15
N PHE A 27 -5.58 1.84 13.16
CA PHE A 27 -5.57 0.38 13.06
C PHE A 27 -5.14 -0.29 14.37
N LYS A 28 -5.16 0.44 15.47
CA LYS A 28 -4.77 -0.09 16.77
C LYS A 28 -5.60 -1.32 17.10
N GLY A 29 -4.92 -2.39 17.50
CA GLY A 29 -5.58 -3.67 17.79
C GLY A 29 -5.84 -4.52 16.56
N LYS A 30 -5.42 -4.06 15.37
CA LYS A 30 -5.53 -4.82 14.12
C LYS A 30 -4.18 -4.93 13.44
N LYS A 31 -4.04 -5.97 12.65
CA LYS A 31 -2.89 -6.10 11.75
C LYS A 31 -3.18 -5.34 10.47
N LEU A 32 -2.18 -4.67 9.93
CA LEU A 32 -2.33 -3.89 8.70
C LEU A 32 -1.52 -4.52 7.57
N ALA A 33 -2.18 -4.81 6.47
CA ALA A 33 -1.51 -5.18 5.23
C ALA A 33 -1.43 -3.91 4.37
N LEU A 34 -0.26 -3.28 4.38
CA LEU A 34 0.00 -2.05 3.65
C LEU A 34 0.73 -2.42 2.36
N TYR A 35 0.03 -2.36 1.22
CA TYR A 35 0.63 -2.78 -0.03
C TYR A 35 0.91 -1.58 -0.94
N PHE A 36 2.10 -1.58 -1.51
CA PHE A 36 2.57 -0.56 -2.44
C PHE A 36 2.48 -1.10 -3.85
N TYR A 37 1.93 -0.32 -4.77
CA TYR A 37 1.78 -0.75 -6.16
C TYR A 37 2.08 0.42 -7.11
N PRO A 38 2.49 0.11 -8.36
CA PRO A 38 2.97 1.16 -9.27
C PRO A 38 1.92 2.16 -9.75
N LYS A 39 0.71 1.71 -10.11
CA LYS A 39 -0.24 2.61 -10.75
C LYS A 39 -1.65 2.02 -10.79
N ASP A 40 -2.65 2.88 -10.53
CA ASP A 40 -4.06 2.51 -10.69
C ASP A 40 -4.38 2.10 -12.14
N ASN A 41 -5.35 1.20 -12.28
CA ASN A 41 -5.90 0.77 -13.58
C ASN A 41 -4.93 0.05 -14.51
N THR A 42 -3.75 -0.35 -14.02
CA THR A 42 -2.88 -1.26 -14.77
C THR A 42 -3.33 -2.71 -14.53
N SER A 43 -3.05 -3.63 -15.47
CA SER A 43 -3.56 -4.99 -15.37
C SER A 43 -3.09 -5.72 -14.11
N GLY A 44 -1.80 -5.64 -13.77
CA GLY A 44 -1.26 -6.29 -12.59
C GLY A 44 -1.77 -5.69 -11.30
N CYS A 45 -1.86 -4.36 -11.21
CA CYS A 45 -2.36 -3.69 -10.02
C CYS A 45 -3.86 -3.91 -9.83
N THR A 46 -4.62 -3.96 -10.91
CA THR A 46 -6.05 -4.28 -10.88
C THR A 46 -6.27 -5.71 -10.38
N ALA A 47 -5.50 -6.66 -10.89
CA ALA A 47 -5.58 -8.06 -10.46
C ALA A 47 -5.28 -8.21 -8.96
N GLU A 48 -4.24 -7.52 -8.47
CA GLU A 48 -3.88 -7.54 -7.05
C GLU A 48 -5.00 -6.95 -6.19
N ALA A 49 -5.52 -5.78 -6.59
CA ALA A 49 -6.59 -5.12 -5.83
C ALA A 49 -7.85 -5.97 -5.80
N CYS A 50 -8.23 -6.58 -6.91
CA CYS A 50 -9.41 -7.44 -6.98
C CYS A 50 -9.24 -8.71 -6.15
N SER A 51 -8.04 -9.28 -6.11
CA SER A 51 -7.74 -10.43 -5.27
C SER A 51 -7.89 -10.08 -3.78
N LEU A 52 -7.38 -8.93 -3.36
CA LEU A 52 -7.53 -8.44 -1.99
C LEU A 52 -8.99 -8.12 -1.67
N ARG A 53 -9.72 -7.52 -2.63
CA ARG A 53 -11.15 -7.26 -2.48
C ARG A 53 -11.92 -8.55 -2.22
N ASP A 54 -11.66 -9.58 -3.02
CA ASP A 54 -12.38 -10.85 -2.94
C ASP A 54 -12.08 -11.58 -1.63
N GLY A 55 -10.86 -11.43 -1.08
CA GLY A 55 -10.47 -12.04 0.19
C GLY A 55 -10.64 -11.13 1.40
N TYR A 56 -11.23 -9.95 1.23
CA TYR A 56 -11.25 -8.93 2.28
C TYR A 56 -11.98 -9.38 3.54
N LYS A 57 -13.11 -10.05 3.39
CA LYS A 57 -13.88 -10.54 4.56
C LYS A 57 -13.08 -11.54 5.39
N GLU A 58 -12.37 -12.44 4.72
CA GLU A 58 -11.52 -13.41 5.41
C GLU A 58 -10.36 -12.71 6.12
N LEU A 59 -9.77 -11.71 5.49
CA LEU A 59 -8.70 -10.92 6.09
C LEU A 59 -9.21 -10.18 7.33
N GLN A 60 -10.37 -9.56 7.26
CA GLN A 60 -10.97 -8.88 8.42
C GLN A 60 -11.26 -9.88 9.54
N ALA A 61 -11.79 -11.05 9.22
CA ALA A 61 -12.07 -12.09 10.20
C ALA A 61 -10.78 -12.57 10.88
N ALA A 62 -9.65 -12.51 10.19
CA ALA A 62 -8.34 -12.86 10.75
C ALA A 62 -7.68 -11.68 11.48
N GLY A 63 -8.35 -10.55 11.61
CA GLY A 63 -7.83 -9.38 12.33
C GLY A 63 -7.01 -8.43 11.47
N TYR A 64 -7.11 -8.51 10.15
CA TYR A 64 -6.35 -7.66 9.23
C TYR A 64 -7.19 -6.53 8.67
N GLU A 65 -6.54 -5.41 8.39
CA GLU A 65 -7.08 -4.36 7.54
C GLU A 65 -6.14 -4.18 6.35
N VAL A 66 -6.66 -3.70 5.22
CA VAL A 66 -5.89 -3.53 3.98
C VAL A 66 -5.89 -2.07 3.58
N VAL A 67 -4.73 -1.54 3.23
CA VAL A 67 -4.57 -0.20 2.68
C VAL A 67 -3.57 -0.27 1.53
N GLY A 68 -3.93 0.28 0.38
CA GLY A 68 -3.04 0.36 -0.77
C GLY A 68 -2.38 1.73 -0.87
N VAL A 69 -1.20 1.79 -1.46
CA VAL A 69 -0.44 3.03 -1.64
C VAL A 69 0.12 3.09 -3.05
N SER A 70 -0.11 4.20 -3.73
CA SER A 70 0.58 4.51 -4.97
C SER A 70 0.79 6.02 -5.07
N LYS A 71 1.53 6.46 -6.10
CA LYS A 71 1.74 7.90 -6.32
C LYS A 71 0.59 8.56 -7.06
N ASP A 72 -0.44 7.82 -7.42
CA ASP A 72 -1.61 8.37 -8.11
C ASP A 72 -2.36 9.36 -7.23
N SER A 73 -3.10 10.28 -7.85
CA SER A 73 -3.86 11.28 -7.14
C SER A 73 -5.07 10.70 -6.41
N ALA A 74 -5.62 11.46 -5.47
CA ALA A 74 -6.85 11.08 -4.78
C ALA A 74 -7.99 10.87 -5.78
N LYS A 75 -8.08 11.69 -6.81
CA LYS A 75 -9.11 11.56 -7.86
C LYS A 75 -8.96 10.24 -8.62
N SER A 76 -7.73 9.86 -8.96
CA SER A 76 -7.45 8.58 -9.61
C SER A 76 -7.88 7.42 -8.73
N HIS A 77 -7.53 7.48 -7.44
CA HIS A 77 -7.93 6.46 -6.46
C HIS A 77 -9.44 6.35 -6.33
N GLN A 78 -10.16 7.47 -6.31
CA GLN A 78 -11.63 7.46 -6.26
C GLN A 78 -12.21 6.68 -7.44
N GLY A 79 -11.70 6.93 -8.64
CA GLY A 79 -12.14 6.24 -9.85
C GLY A 79 -11.83 4.75 -9.79
N PHE A 80 -10.64 4.39 -9.34
CA PHE A 80 -10.21 3.00 -9.23
C PHE A 80 -11.06 2.23 -8.21
N ILE A 81 -11.28 2.84 -7.03
CA ILE A 81 -12.13 2.25 -5.99
C ILE A 81 -13.55 2.02 -6.51
N ALA A 82 -14.13 3.03 -7.17
CA ALA A 82 -15.49 2.93 -7.71
C ALA A 82 -15.59 1.86 -8.79
N LYS A 83 -14.63 1.84 -9.72
CA LYS A 83 -14.63 0.92 -10.86
C LYS A 83 -14.47 -0.53 -10.40
N GLN A 84 -13.62 -0.80 -9.42
CA GLN A 84 -13.33 -2.15 -8.95
C GLN A 84 -14.10 -2.51 -7.67
N GLU A 85 -14.90 -1.58 -7.14
CA GLU A 85 -15.67 -1.79 -5.90
C GLU A 85 -14.77 -2.23 -4.75
N LEU A 86 -13.67 -1.49 -4.53
CA LEU A 86 -12.70 -1.81 -3.49
C LEU A 86 -13.26 -1.42 -2.12
N PRO A 87 -13.24 -2.34 -1.13
CA PRO A 87 -13.76 -2.07 0.21
C PRO A 87 -12.76 -1.41 1.16
N PHE A 88 -11.56 -1.12 0.68
CA PHE A 88 -10.48 -0.55 1.50
C PHE A 88 -9.99 0.75 0.91
N SER A 89 -9.27 1.53 1.72
CA SER A 89 -8.76 2.84 1.31
C SER A 89 -7.46 2.74 0.52
N LEU A 90 -7.22 3.76 -0.29
CA LEU A 90 -5.95 3.90 -1.03
C LEU A 90 -5.32 5.24 -0.65
N ILE A 91 -4.03 5.22 -0.33
CA ILE A 91 -3.28 6.42 0.01
C ILE A 91 -2.72 7.05 -1.28
N ALA A 92 -2.97 8.34 -1.44
CA ALA A 92 -2.45 9.13 -2.55
C ALA A 92 -1.09 9.72 -2.16
N ASP A 93 -0.02 8.93 -2.34
CA ASP A 93 1.34 9.31 -1.99
C ASP A 93 2.01 10.05 -3.15
N THR A 94 1.41 11.18 -3.54
CA THR A 94 1.77 11.90 -4.78
C THR A 94 3.21 12.41 -4.79
N ASP A 95 3.77 12.73 -3.63
CA ASP A 95 5.17 13.16 -3.50
C ASP A 95 6.13 12.02 -3.15
N THR A 96 5.64 10.80 -3.09
CA THR A 96 6.39 9.59 -2.79
C THR A 96 7.05 9.56 -1.41
N THR A 97 6.62 10.42 -0.49
CA THR A 97 7.20 10.49 0.86
C THR A 97 7.10 9.16 1.59
N LEU A 98 5.92 8.55 1.61
CA LEU A 98 5.72 7.27 2.28
C LEU A 98 6.51 6.16 1.58
N GLN A 99 6.51 6.15 0.25
CA GLN A 99 7.26 5.15 -0.51
C GLN A 99 8.75 5.24 -0.22
N GLN A 100 9.29 6.45 -0.06
CA GLN A 100 10.70 6.64 0.30
C GLN A 100 10.99 6.15 1.72
N GLN A 101 10.09 6.42 2.66
CA GLN A 101 10.24 5.94 4.05
C GLN A 101 10.28 4.42 4.12
N PHE A 102 9.48 3.75 3.30
CA PHE A 102 9.44 2.28 3.27
C PHE A 102 10.48 1.67 2.33
N GLY A 103 11.24 2.50 1.61
CA GLY A 103 12.30 2.01 0.74
C GLY A 103 11.81 1.32 -0.53
N VAL A 104 10.61 1.63 -0.99
CA VAL A 104 10.01 1.01 -2.18
C VAL A 104 9.98 1.94 -3.40
N TRP A 105 10.47 3.16 -3.26
CA TRP A 105 10.64 4.09 -4.37
C TRP A 105 12.07 3.95 -4.88
N ALA A 106 12.26 3.35 -6.04
CA ALA A 106 13.59 2.96 -6.49
C ALA A 106 13.73 3.04 -8.00
N GLU A 107 14.97 3.01 -8.45
CA GLU A 107 15.27 2.97 -9.88
C GLU A 107 14.89 1.63 -10.47
N LYS A 108 14.13 1.67 -11.57
CA LYS A 108 13.76 0.50 -12.35
C LYS A 108 14.32 0.63 -13.74
N LYS A 109 14.58 -0.49 -14.40
CA LYS A 109 15.08 -0.53 -15.78
C LYS A 109 14.08 -1.27 -16.66
N LEU A 110 13.81 -0.69 -17.82
CA LEU A 110 12.94 -1.29 -18.82
C LEU A 110 13.47 -0.94 -20.21
N TYR A 111 13.77 -1.95 -21.00
CA TYR A 111 14.30 -1.78 -22.36
C TYR A 111 15.51 -0.83 -22.41
N GLY A 112 16.43 -0.98 -21.45
CA GLY A 112 17.64 -0.18 -21.39
C GLY A 112 17.46 1.23 -20.83
N ARG A 113 16.23 1.61 -20.46
CA ARG A 113 15.94 2.92 -19.84
C ARG A 113 15.79 2.78 -18.35
N SER A 114 16.31 3.76 -17.60
CA SER A 114 16.14 3.84 -16.16
C SER A 114 15.05 4.85 -15.83
N TYR A 115 14.22 4.52 -14.85
CA TYR A 115 13.21 5.46 -14.33
C TYR A 115 12.95 5.13 -12.86
N MET A 116 12.46 6.13 -12.12
CA MET A 116 12.06 5.91 -10.73
C MET A 116 10.64 5.35 -10.69
N GLY A 117 10.43 4.36 -9.86
CA GLY A 117 9.12 3.73 -9.75
C GLY A 117 8.93 3.00 -8.44
N THR A 118 7.72 2.52 -8.21
CA THR A 118 7.35 1.78 -7.01
C THR A 118 7.71 0.31 -7.17
N LEU A 119 8.41 -0.24 -6.18
CA LEU A 119 8.61 -1.68 -6.08
C LEU A 119 7.36 -2.27 -5.43
N ARG A 120 6.69 -3.21 -6.12
CA ARG A 120 5.49 -3.86 -5.60
C ARG A 120 5.85 -4.64 -4.35
N THR A 121 5.42 -4.16 -3.18
CA THR A 121 5.82 -4.70 -1.89
C THR A 121 4.66 -4.57 -0.91
N THR A 122 4.45 -5.59 -0.09
CA THR A 122 3.45 -5.56 0.98
C THR A 122 4.14 -5.66 2.32
N PHE A 123 3.80 -4.76 3.23
CA PHE A 123 4.30 -4.76 4.60
C PHE A 123 3.18 -5.21 5.52
N ILE A 124 3.45 -6.23 6.34
CA ILE A 124 2.51 -6.65 7.38
C ILE A 124 2.95 -6.00 8.68
N ILE A 125 2.04 -5.22 9.25
CA ILE A 125 2.29 -4.46 10.49
C ILE A 125 1.36 -5.02 11.56
N ASP A 126 1.92 -5.33 12.72
CA ASP A 126 1.14 -5.96 13.79
C ASP A 126 0.31 -4.91 14.57
N GLU A 127 -0.38 -5.40 15.60
CA GLU A 127 -1.29 -4.57 16.41
C GLU A 127 -0.55 -3.46 17.18
N ASP A 128 0.75 -3.60 17.36
CA ASP A 128 1.59 -2.62 18.06
C ASP A 128 2.30 -1.66 17.09
N GLY A 129 2.04 -1.80 15.78
CA GLY A 129 2.66 -0.95 14.77
C GLY A 129 4.04 -1.39 14.34
N ILE A 130 4.42 -2.63 14.63
CA ILE A 130 5.73 -3.17 14.27
C ILE A 130 5.63 -3.99 12.99
N VAL A 131 6.56 -3.78 12.07
CA VAL A 131 6.62 -4.53 10.81
C VAL A 131 7.09 -5.95 11.13
N THR A 132 6.25 -6.93 10.82
CA THR A 132 6.56 -8.34 11.08
C THR A 132 6.95 -9.11 9.84
N ASN A 133 6.45 -8.68 8.67
CA ASN A 133 6.72 -9.36 7.40
C ASN A 133 6.84 -8.35 6.28
N ILE A 134 7.69 -8.66 5.32
CA ILE A 134 7.82 -7.87 4.08
C ILE A 134 7.74 -8.86 2.93
N ILE A 135 6.71 -8.71 2.09
CA ILE A 135 6.52 -9.53 0.90
C ILE A 135 7.01 -8.69 -0.28
N GLY A 136 8.20 -9.00 -0.75
CA GLY A 136 8.88 -8.21 -1.76
C GLY A 136 8.43 -8.51 -3.18
N PRO A 137 9.00 -7.80 -4.16
CA PRO A 137 8.58 -7.94 -5.56
C PRO A 137 8.72 -9.34 -6.14
N LYS A 138 9.63 -10.14 -5.62
CA LYS A 138 9.88 -11.50 -6.12
C LYS A 138 8.84 -12.52 -5.68
N GLU A 139 8.12 -12.23 -4.61
CA GLU A 139 7.13 -13.14 -4.04
C GLU A 139 5.69 -12.81 -4.50
N VAL A 140 5.56 -11.81 -5.33
CA VAL A 140 4.24 -11.32 -5.78
C VAL A 140 3.97 -11.68 -7.22
#